data_dd55c1b648ce5ad3e6b633b409320f3d
#
_entry.id   dd55c1b648ce5ad3e6b633b409320f3d
#
_cell.length_a   1.000
_cell.length_b   1.000
_cell.length_c   1.000
_cell.angle_alpha   90.00
_cell.angle_beta   90.00
_cell.angle_gamma   90.00
#
_symmetry.space_group_name_H-M   'P 1'
#
loop_
_entity.id
_entity.type
_entity.pdbx_description
1 polymer ?
#
loop_
_entity_poly.entity_id
_entity_poly.type
_entity_poly.pdbx_seq_one_letter_code
_entity_poly.pdbx_strand_id
1 'polypeptide(L)'
;MKSLIIGIITLILLTSCDSYHKNLKGTNFNVGWINLPELTTINYNDPNGGWLGVTEQRITDVYWNEEYILAKRCENRTDSILGYYIIKIFPDTTRPVPWKRYGLLTWEQYSWKRDSLGLEESQMRHINLF
;
A
#
# COMPACT_ATOMS: atom_id res chain seq x y z
N MET A 1 -9.74 -10.30 43.18
CA MET A 1 -9.25 -9.04 42.60
C MET A 1 -7.94 -9.19 41.82
N LYS A 2 -6.93 -9.86 42.38
CA LYS A 2 -5.67 -10.06 41.64
C LYS A 2 -5.84 -10.84 40.33
N SER A 3 -6.72 -11.84 40.27
CA SER A 3 -6.99 -12.63 39.06
C SER A 3 -7.67 -11.83 37.96
N LEU A 4 -8.51 -10.83 38.33
CA LEU A 4 -9.19 -9.95 37.37
C LEU A 4 -8.17 -9.02 36.67
N ILE A 5 -7.20 -8.48 37.41
CA ILE A 5 -6.17 -7.60 36.87
C ILE A 5 -5.25 -8.37 35.91
N ILE A 6 -4.88 -9.59 36.25
CA ILE A 6 -4.06 -10.47 35.40
C ILE A 6 -4.82 -10.79 34.10
N GLY A 7 -6.14 -11.05 34.18
CA GLY A 7 -6.97 -11.29 33.01
C GLY A 7 -7.05 -10.09 32.06
N ILE A 8 -7.15 -8.88 32.60
CA ILE A 8 -7.17 -7.64 31.81
C ILE A 8 -5.83 -7.41 31.11
N ILE A 9 -4.71 -7.61 31.83
CA ILE A 9 -3.35 -7.48 31.25
C ILE A 9 -3.15 -8.50 30.13
N THR A 10 -3.57 -9.73 30.33
CA THR A 10 -3.48 -10.78 29.29
C THR A 10 -4.32 -10.42 28.06
N LEU A 11 -5.51 -9.87 28.25
CA LEU A 11 -6.36 -9.44 27.15
C LEU A 11 -5.70 -8.30 26.35
N ILE A 12 -5.09 -7.32 27.03
CA ILE A 12 -4.37 -6.22 26.39
C ILE A 12 -3.18 -6.77 25.59
N LEU A 13 -2.43 -7.72 26.10
CA LEU A 13 -1.32 -8.35 25.39
C LEU A 13 -1.78 -9.13 24.16
N LEU A 14 -2.95 -9.79 24.21
CA LEU A 14 -3.52 -10.52 23.09
C LEU A 14 -4.06 -9.59 21.99
N THR A 15 -4.45 -8.37 22.36
CA THR A 15 -4.92 -7.35 21.39
C THR A 15 -3.80 -6.47 20.84
N SER A 16 -2.54 -6.70 21.23
CA SER A 16 -1.38 -5.92 20.81
C SER A 16 -0.84 -6.29 19.42
N CYS A 17 -1.53 -7.18 18.68
CA CYS A 17 -1.21 -7.49 17.30
C CYS A 17 -1.64 -6.30 16.42
N ASP A 18 -0.70 -5.38 16.17
CA ASP A 18 -0.98 -4.16 15.43
C ASP A 18 -1.16 -4.43 13.95
N SER A 19 -2.18 -3.82 13.38
CA SER A 19 -2.35 -3.68 11.95
C SER A 19 -2.80 -2.26 11.65
N TYR A 20 -2.43 -1.79 10.49
CA TYR A 20 -2.82 -0.47 10.00
C TYR A 20 -3.15 -0.57 8.53
N HIS A 21 -4.21 0.09 8.12
CA HIS A 21 -4.48 0.31 6.71
C HIS A 21 -5.18 1.63 6.50
N LYS A 22 -4.94 2.22 5.35
CA LYS A 22 -5.66 3.39 4.87
C LYS A 22 -6.15 3.10 3.47
N ASN A 23 -7.46 3.20 3.27
CA ASN A 23 -8.04 3.07 1.95
C ASN A 23 -7.64 4.25 1.09
N LEU A 24 -7.25 3.95 -0.15
CA LEU A 24 -7.00 4.98 -1.16
C LEU A 24 -8.36 5.42 -1.70
N LYS A 25 -8.82 6.57 -1.23
CA LYS A 25 -10.17 7.08 -1.47
C LYS A 25 -10.49 7.13 -2.97
N GLY A 26 -11.64 6.58 -3.34
CA GLY A 26 -12.08 6.47 -4.73
C GLY A 26 -11.61 5.19 -5.43
N THR A 27 -10.92 4.30 -4.72
CA THR A 27 -10.42 3.03 -5.24
C THR A 27 -10.77 1.86 -4.34
N ASN A 28 -10.57 0.63 -4.82
CA ASN A 28 -10.67 -0.60 -4.04
C ASN A 28 -9.31 -1.06 -3.49
N PHE A 29 -8.40 -0.12 -3.31
CA PHE A 29 -7.05 -0.40 -2.81
C PHE A 29 -6.84 0.27 -1.46
N ASN A 30 -5.93 -0.31 -0.69
CA ASN A 30 -5.44 0.28 0.54
C ASN A 30 -3.91 0.24 0.57
N VAL A 31 -3.34 1.02 1.44
CA VAL A 31 -1.95 0.91 1.83
C VAL A 31 -1.92 0.53 3.31
N GLY A 32 -1.16 -0.49 3.64
CA GLY A 32 -1.18 -0.97 5.02
C GLY A 32 -0.14 -2.03 5.32
N TRP A 33 -0.07 -2.36 6.62
CA TRP A 33 0.83 -3.36 7.15
C TRP A 33 0.13 -4.18 8.24
N ILE A 34 0.62 -5.39 8.42
CA ILE A 34 0.22 -6.28 9.52
C ILE A 34 1.49 -6.61 10.30
N ASN A 35 1.45 -6.47 11.62
CA ASN A 35 2.52 -6.68 12.59
C ASN A 35 3.57 -5.57 12.64
N LEU A 36 4.18 -5.20 11.52
CA LEU A 36 5.32 -4.26 11.48
C LEU A 36 5.12 -3.20 10.38
N PRO A 37 5.37 -1.91 10.70
CA PRO A 37 5.28 -0.84 9.69
C PRO A 37 6.20 -1.03 8.48
N GLU A 38 7.34 -1.69 8.65
CA GLU A 38 8.26 -2.01 7.56
C GLU A 38 7.66 -2.93 6.51
N LEU A 39 6.56 -3.62 6.83
CA LEU A 39 5.86 -4.51 5.93
C LEU A 39 4.75 -3.82 5.12
N THR A 40 4.77 -2.49 5.07
CA THR A 40 3.76 -1.71 4.34
C THR A 40 3.76 -2.05 2.86
N THR A 41 2.59 -2.42 2.36
CA THR A 41 2.35 -2.79 0.96
C THR A 41 1.12 -2.07 0.44
N ILE A 42 1.00 -1.98 -0.89
CA ILE A 42 -0.28 -1.67 -1.52
C ILE A 42 -1.04 -2.96 -1.67
N ASN A 43 -2.31 -2.94 -1.31
CA ASN A 43 -3.17 -4.12 -1.30
C ASN A 43 -4.48 -3.81 -2.01
N TYR A 44 -5.05 -4.84 -2.61
CA TYR A 44 -6.39 -4.81 -3.16
C TYR A 44 -7.37 -5.37 -2.11
N ASN A 45 -8.44 -4.62 -1.85
CA ASN A 45 -9.51 -5.07 -0.96
C ASN A 45 -10.38 -6.09 -1.71
N ASP A 46 -10.22 -7.37 -1.39
CA ASP A 46 -11.00 -8.43 -2.02
C ASP A 46 -12.48 -8.30 -1.59
N PRO A 47 -13.44 -8.29 -2.54
CA PRO A 47 -14.86 -8.29 -2.19
C PRO A 47 -15.30 -9.48 -1.32
N ASN A 48 -14.57 -10.59 -1.39
CA ASN A 48 -14.81 -11.79 -0.58
C ASN A 48 -14.12 -11.74 0.78
N GLY A 49 -13.48 -10.65 1.12
CA GLY A 49 -12.76 -10.43 2.37
C GLY A 49 -11.26 -10.57 2.24
N GLY A 50 -10.52 -9.87 3.11
CA GLY A 50 -9.06 -9.87 3.14
C GLY A 50 -8.41 -8.97 2.10
N TRP A 51 -7.09 -9.03 2.08
CA TRP A 51 -6.26 -8.23 1.19
C TRP A 51 -5.47 -9.14 0.25
N LEU A 52 -5.37 -8.72 -1.01
CA LEU A 52 -4.43 -9.28 -1.97
C LEU A 52 -3.26 -8.31 -2.14
N GLY A 53 -2.05 -8.75 -1.85
CA GLY A 53 -0.84 -7.94 -2.02
C GLY A 53 -0.59 -7.61 -3.48
N VAL A 54 -0.38 -6.33 -3.76
CA VAL A 54 -0.11 -5.81 -5.10
C VAL A 54 1.36 -5.48 -5.28
N THR A 55 2.01 -4.97 -4.24
CA THR A 55 3.43 -4.62 -4.24
C THR A 55 4.21 -5.39 -3.21
N GLU A 56 5.53 -5.32 -3.31
CA GLU A 56 6.44 -5.75 -2.28
C GLU A 56 6.52 -4.72 -1.16
N GLN A 57 7.20 -5.09 -0.08
CA GLN A 57 7.26 -4.35 1.18
C GLN A 57 7.99 -3.03 1.09
N ARG A 58 7.67 -2.22 2.06
CA ARG A 58 8.17 -0.90 2.40
C ARG A 58 7.89 0.14 1.34
N ILE A 59 6.62 0.24 1.03
CA ILE A 59 6.08 1.39 0.32
C ILE A 59 6.09 2.58 1.26
N THR A 60 6.68 3.69 0.83
CA THR A 60 6.86 4.89 1.66
C THR A 60 6.08 6.09 1.16
N ASP A 61 5.79 6.13 -0.12
CA ASP A 61 5.12 7.26 -0.76
C ASP A 61 4.13 6.76 -1.79
N VAL A 62 2.91 7.28 -1.77
CA VAL A 62 1.85 6.86 -2.69
C VAL A 62 1.11 8.08 -3.22
N TYR A 63 1.02 8.17 -4.54
CA TYR A 63 0.12 9.08 -5.25
C TYR A 63 -0.93 8.26 -5.97
N TRP A 64 -2.17 8.72 -5.99
CA TRP A 64 -3.22 7.98 -6.70
C TRP A 64 -4.33 8.88 -7.22
N ASN A 65 -4.99 8.38 -8.23
CA ASN A 65 -6.31 8.80 -8.69
C ASN A 65 -7.18 7.55 -8.92
N GLU A 66 -8.29 7.68 -9.58
CA GLU A 66 -9.19 6.54 -9.81
C GLU A 66 -8.66 5.54 -10.85
N GLU A 67 -7.65 5.92 -11.64
CA GLU A 67 -7.11 5.10 -12.73
C GLU A 67 -5.72 4.53 -12.44
N TYR A 68 -4.90 5.22 -11.63
CA TYR A 68 -3.50 4.85 -11.39
C TYR A 68 -3.08 5.05 -9.94
N ILE A 69 -2.18 4.19 -9.52
CA ILE A 69 -1.43 4.34 -8.27
C ILE A 69 0.05 4.41 -8.61
N LEU A 70 0.72 5.43 -8.09
CA LEU A 70 2.17 5.60 -8.18
C LEU A 70 2.77 5.38 -6.80
N ALA A 71 3.79 4.56 -6.69
CA ALA A 71 4.36 4.22 -5.40
C ALA A 71 5.89 4.19 -5.43
N LYS A 72 6.49 4.64 -4.34
CA LYS A 72 7.92 4.57 -4.09
C LYS A 72 8.19 3.49 -3.05
N ARG A 73 9.20 2.67 -3.32
CA ARG A 73 9.68 1.63 -2.42
C ARG A 73 11.09 1.97 -1.95
N CYS A 74 11.31 1.90 -0.65
CA CYS A 74 12.61 2.15 -0.04
C CYS A 74 13.14 0.92 0.71
N GLU A 75 14.46 0.90 0.89
CA GLU A 75 15.10 -0.10 1.73
C GLU A 75 14.84 0.20 3.22
N ASN A 76 14.64 -0.85 4.01
CA ASN A 76 14.23 -0.72 5.41
C ASN A 76 15.27 -0.03 6.30
N ARG A 77 16.55 -0.32 6.11
CA ARG A 77 17.60 0.14 7.01
C ARG A 77 18.19 1.50 6.67
N THR A 78 18.26 1.83 5.39
CA THR A 78 19.00 2.99 4.88
C THR A 78 18.10 4.05 4.29
N ASP A 79 16.80 3.77 4.13
CA ASP A 79 15.83 4.59 3.40
C ASP A 79 16.22 4.86 1.94
N SER A 80 17.20 4.12 1.42
CA SER A 80 17.56 4.20 0.02
C SER A 80 16.41 3.78 -0.88
N ILE A 81 16.18 4.53 -1.95
CA ILE A 81 15.11 4.23 -2.90
C ILE A 81 15.47 2.96 -3.68
N LEU A 82 14.65 1.93 -3.58
CA LEU A 82 14.80 0.69 -4.35
C LEU A 82 14.18 0.81 -5.74
N GLY A 83 13.11 1.57 -5.86
CA GLY A 83 12.44 1.78 -7.12
C GLY A 83 11.00 2.25 -6.97
N TYR A 84 10.26 2.14 -8.07
CA TYR A 84 8.92 2.70 -8.18
C TYR A 84 7.97 1.69 -8.83
N TYR A 85 6.70 1.81 -8.47
CA TYR A 85 5.62 1.08 -9.11
C TYR A 85 4.64 2.05 -9.78
N ILE A 86 4.12 1.64 -10.92
CA ILE A 86 2.90 2.21 -11.50
C ILE A 86 1.89 1.09 -11.58
N ILE A 87 0.72 1.31 -10.99
CA ILE A 87 -0.35 0.33 -10.97
C ILE A 87 -1.53 0.93 -11.73
N LYS A 88 -1.92 0.27 -12.81
CA LYS A 88 -3.13 0.61 -13.55
C LYS A 88 -4.31 -0.10 -12.92
N ILE A 89 -5.35 0.65 -12.58
CA ILE A 89 -6.58 0.14 -12.00
C ILE A 89 -7.57 -0.13 -13.13
N PHE A 90 -8.12 -1.34 -13.16
CA PHE A 90 -9.19 -1.69 -14.09
C PHE A 90 -10.53 -1.60 -13.37
N PRO A 91 -11.50 -0.81 -13.87
CA PRO A 91 -12.81 -0.73 -13.25
C PRO A 91 -13.68 -1.98 -13.47
N ASP A 92 -13.27 -2.85 -14.39
CA ASP A 92 -14.01 -4.05 -14.74
C ASP A 92 -13.79 -5.14 -13.68
N THR A 93 -14.83 -5.39 -12.88
CA THR A 93 -14.82 -6.40 -11.82
C THR A 93 -14.90 -7.85 -12.33
N THR A 94 -15.11 -8.04 -13.63
CA THR A 94 -15.13 -9.38 -14.23
C THR A 94 -13.74 -9.96 -14.45
N ARG A 95 -12.72 -9.12 -14.40
CA ARG A 95 -11.32 -9.56 -14.52
C ARG A 95 -10.88 -10.29 -13.26
N PRO A 96 -10.17 -11.44 -13.38
CA PRO A 96 -9.61 -12.14 -12.21
C PRO A 96 -8.64 -11.27 -11.40
N VAL A 97 -7.88 -10.41 -12.10
CA VAL A 97 -6.95 -9.45 -11.49
C VAL A 97 -7.31 -8.06 -12.00
N PRO A 98 -7.95 -7.21 -11.15
CA PRO A 98 -8.46 -5.90 -11.58
C PRO A 98 -7.39 -4.81 -11.60
N TRP A 99 -6.13 -5.16 -11.74
CA TRP A 99 -5.02 -4.22 -11.88
C TRP A 99 -3.90 -4.78 -12.74
N LYS A 100 -3.04 -3.88 -13.21
CA LYS A 100 -1.76 -4.25 -13.83
C LYS A 100 -0.64 -3.48 -13.14
N ARG A 101 0.34 -4.21 -12.63
CA ARG A 101 1.52 -3.65 -11.98
C ARG A 101 2.67 -3.53 -12.98
N TYR A 102 3.27 -2.35 -13.03
CA TYR A 102 4.54 -2.09 -13.69
C TYR A 102 5.59 -1.84 -12.61
N GLY A 103 6.64 -2.58 -12.62
CA GLY A 103 7.73 -2.38 -11.68
C GLY A 103 8.19 -3.68 -11.01
N LEU A 104 9.28 -3.61 -10.31
CA LEU A 104 9.96 -2.39 -9.79
C LEU A 104 10.66 -1.63 -10.93
N LEU A 105 10.42 -0.33 -11.04
CA LEU A 105 10.98 0.53 -12.07
C LEU A 105 12.11 1.39 -11.51
N THR A 106 13.12 1.68 -12.33
CA THR A 106 14.07 2.74 -12.02
C THR A 106 13.41 4.11 -12.10
N TRP A 107 14.06 5.15 -11.57
CA TRP A 107 13.56 6.51 -11.68
C TRP A 107 13.34 6.93 -13.14
N GLU A 108 14.25 6.59 -14.03
CA GLU A 108 14.16 6.92 -15.46
C GLU A 108 12.97 6.23 -16.12
N GLN A 109 12.81 4.92 -15.87
CA GLN A 109 11.69 4.14 -16.39
C GLN A 109 10.35 4.66 -15.85
N TYR A 110 10.30 4.95 -14.56
CA TYR A 110 9.11 5.48 -13.90
C TYR A 110 8.73 6.85 -14.46
N SER A 111 9.69 7.78 -14.53
CA SER A 111 9.45 9.13 -15.04
C SER A 111 8.96 9.11 -16.48
N TRP A 112 9.59 8.33 -17.32
CA TRP A 112 9.19 8.21 -18.73
C TRP A 112 7.77 7.67 -18.85
N LYS A 113 7.45 6.60 -18.12
CA LYS A 113 6.13 6.00 -18.18
C LYS A 113 5.05 6.90 -17.58
N ARG A 114 5.32 7.51 -16.45
CA ARG A 114 4.42 8.49 -15.83
C ARG A 114 4.08 9.62 -16.79
N ASP A 115 5.10 10.19 -17.43
CA ASP A 115 4.93 11.31 -18.36
C ASP A 115 4.19 10.87 -19.64
N SER A 116 4.48 9.68 -20.14
CA SER A 116 3.78 9.10 -21.31
C SER A 116 2.30 8.84 -21.04
N LEU A 117 1.93 8.57 -19.78
CA LEU A 117 0.54 8.39 -19.37
C LEU A 117 -0.15 9.71 -19.01
N GLY A 118 0.56 10.83 -19.07
CA GLY A 118 0.02 12.15 -18.72
C GLY A 118 -0.27 12.32 -17.25
N LEU A 119 0.40 11.58 -16.36
CA LEU A 119 0.18 11.65 -14.93
C LEU A 119 1.04 12.73 -14.29
N GLU A 120 0.39 13.62 -13.53
CA GLU A 120 1.04 14.67 -12.75
C GLU A 120 0.77 14.45 -11.27
N GLU A 121 1.81 14.22 -10.50
CA GLU A 121 1.72 13.95 -9.06
C GLU A 121 1.02 15.10 -8.32
N SER A 122 1.25 16.36 -8.74
CA SER A 122 0.61 17.53 -8.15
C SER A 122 -0.91 17.54 -8.27
N GLN A 123 -1.48 16.78 -9.19
CA GLN A 123 -2.93 16.66 -9.41
C GLN A 123 -3.51 15.38 -8.79
N MET A 124 -2.68 14.57 -8.16
CA MET A 124 -3.07 13.30 -7.54
C MET A 124 -3.17 13.45 -6.03
N ARG A 125 -3.95 12.57 -5.41
CA ARG A 125 -3.95 12.45 -3.96
C ARG A 125 -2.64 11.83 -3.50
N HIS A 126 -2.18 12.18 -2.33
CA HIS A 126 -0.87 11.76 -1.82
C HIS A 126 -0.94 11.36 -0.36
N ILE A 127 -0.20 10.31 -0.02
CA ILE A 127 0.10 9.92 1.35
C ILE A 127 1.58 9.59 1.47
N ASN A 128 2.21 10.11 2.51
CA ASN A 128 3.55 9.77 2.92
C ASN A 128 3.47 8.93 4.19
N LEU A 129 4.13 7.77 4.19
CA LEU A 129 3.96 6.75 5.22
C LEU A 129 5.10 6.72 6.24
N PHE A 130 6.21 7.37 5.97
CA PHE A 130 7.38 7.39 6.84
C PHE A 130 8.04 8.74 6.94
#